data_1e6740219fc086e11af1c5a686e7ca9e
#
_entry.id   1e6740219fc086e11af1c5a686e7ca9e
#
_cell.length_a   1.000
_cell.length_b   1.000
_cell.length_c   1.000
_cell.angle_alpha   90.00
_cell.angle_beta   90.00
_cell.angle_gamma   90.00
#
_symmetry.space_group_name_H-M   'P 1'
#
loop_
_entity.id
_entity.type
_entity.pdbx_description
1 polymer ?
#
loop_
_entity_poly.entity_id
_entity_poly.type
_entity_poly.pdbx_seq_one_letter_code
_entity_poly.pdbx_strand_id
1 'polypeptide(L)'
;MKRPQFLILAGLLLVASCSNAAEERRAASMVQPDASVANFMVCHGSSCRIRSETGLTDEEWSKIEEAFDPPAATAEAERKQIARAIGLFEFYVGPKTNTKSDAGRNRTDVDQATQLDCIDETVNTTTYLHLIEAAGLLRWHRVGSPAHRTEGLIDFHNTAVVVVQSDGTMWAVDSWFGPNASPPVIVPLDAWRAGWQPGRSIPTVASAGP
;
A
#
# COMPACT_ATOMS: atom_id res chain seq x y z
N MET A 1 -25.89 7.09 43.31
CA MET A 1 -24.49 7.35 42.96
C MET A 1 -24.20 6.61 41.65
N LYS A 2 -24.27 7.28 40.49
CA LYS A 2 -23.92 6.70 39.18
C LYS A 2 -22.49 7.15 38.86
N ARG A 3 -21.54 6.21 38.85
CA ARG A 3 -20.14 6.44 38.48
C ARG A 3 -19.93 6.33 36.96
N PRO A 4 -18.91 6.96 36.42
CA PRO A 4 -18.86 7.34 35.03
C PRO A 4 -18.32 6.19 34.15
N GLN A 5 -19.18 5.61 33.31
CA GLN A 5 -18.78 4.68 32.25
C GLN A 5 -18.10 5.41 31.02
N PHE A 6 -18.14 6.73 31.01
CA PHE A 6 -17.61 7.53 29.90
C PHE A 6 -16.07 7.62 29.84
N LEU A 7 -15.37 7.47 30.96
CA LEU A 7 -13.91 7.60 31.02
C LEU A 7 -13.16 6.39 30.43
N ILE A 8 -13.76 5.20 30.49
CA ILE A 8 -13.12 3.97 29.98
C ILE A 8 -13.14 3.92 28.44
N LEU A 9 -14.23 4.40 27.81
CA LEU A 9 -14.34 4.40 26.34
C LEU A 9 -13.38 5.38 25.68
N ALA A 10 -13.18 6.56 26.28
CA ALA A 10 -12.24 7.56 25.77
C ALA A 10 -10.78 7.10 25.87
N GLY A 11 -10.44 6.36 26.94
CA GLY A 11 -9.10 5.79 27.10
C GLY A 11 -8.77 4.71 26.07
N LEU A 12 -9.71 3.83 25.73
CA LEU A 12 -9.53 2.78 24.73
C LEU A 12 -9.36 3.36 23.31
N LEU A 13 -10.12 4.40 22.96
CA LEU A 13 -10.00 5.05 21.65
C LEU A 13 -8.64 5.77 21.47
N LEU A 14 -8.11 6.38 22.53
CA LEU A 14 -6.80 7.03 22.51
C LEU A 14 -5.65 6.02 22.35
N VAL A 15 -5.72 4.88 23.02
CA VAL A 15 -4.69 3.84 22.91
C VAL A 15 -4.68 3.20 21.53
N ALA A 16 -5.85 2.91 20.94
CA ALA A 16 -5.95 2.35 19.60
C ALA A 16 -5.41 3.32 18.53
N SER A 17 -5.70 4.62 18.64
CA SER A 17 -5.20 5.63 17.72
C SER A 17 -3.68 5.79 17.80
N CYS A 18 -3.10 5.71 18.99
CA CYS A 18 -1.65 5.77 19.19
C CYS A 18 -0.94 4.52 18.62
N SER A 19 -1.54 3.34 18.70
CA SER A 19 -0.97 2.11 18.15
C SER A 19 -0.97 2.13 16.62
N ASN A 20 -2.06 2.55 15.99
CA ASN A 20 -2.13 2.67 14.53
C ASN A 20 -1.10 3.66 13.99
N ALA A 21 -0.97 4.84 14.60
CA ALA A 21 0.03 5.82 14.20
C ALA A 21 1.47 5.33 14.39
N ALA A 22 1.74 4.43 15.33
CA ALA A 22 3.05 3.83 15.52
C ALA A 22 3.38 2.84 14.40
N GLU A 23 2.43 1.99 13.99
CA GLU A 23 2.61 1.04 12.89
C GLU A 23 2.72 1.74 11.53
N GLU A 24 1.93 2.79 11.29
CA GLU A 24 2.06 3.63 10.09
C GLU A 24 3.47 4.25 9.98
N ARG A 25 4.00 4.80 11.09
CA ARG A 25 5.38 5.32 11.13
C ARG A 25 6.42 4.23 10.95
N ARG A 26 6.18 3.03 11.49
CA ARG A 26 7.09 1.90 11.31
C ARG A 26 7.20 1.51 9.84
N ALA A 27 6.08 1.29 9.14
CA ALA A 27 6.08 0.99 7.72
C ALA A 27 6.75 2.11 6.91
N ALA A 28 6.42 3.39 7.18
CA ALA A 28 7.05 4.52 6.52
C ALA A 28 8.57 4.59 6.72
N SER A 29 9.06 4.21 7.91
CA SER A 29 10.50 4.22 8.21
C SER A 29 11.30 3.11 7.50
N MET A 30 10.62 2.12 6.93
CA MET A 30 11.25 1.05 6.16
C MET A 30 11.39 1.39 4.67
N VAL A 31 10.63 2.38 4.17
CA VAL A 31 10.71 2.86 2.78
C VAL A 31 12.07 3.52 2.56
N GLN A 32 12.73 3.16 1.47
CA GLN A 32 14.05 3.70 1.14
C GLN A 32 13.92 5.14 0.60
N PRO A 33 14.52 6.15 1.24
CA PRO A 33 14.32 7.55 0.86
C PRO A 33 15.06 7.96 -0.42
N ASP A 34 16.13 7.25 -0.78
CA ASP A 34 17.02 7.50 -1.93
C ASP A 34 16.90 6.44 -3.02
N ALA A 35 15.74 5.76 -3.09
CA ALA A 35 15.44 4.80 -4.13
C ALA A 35 15.51 5.44 -5.53
N SER A 36 16.11 4.72 -6.47
CA SER A 36 16.09 5.06 -7.89
C SER A 36 15.60 3.88 -8.71
N VAL A 37 15.15 4.12 -9.94
CA VAL A 37 14.69 3.05 -10.84
C VAL A 37 15.74 1.94 -11.00
N ALA A 38 17.02 2.32 -11.08
CA ALA A 38 18.12 1.38 -11.25
C ALA A 38 18.56 0.69 -9.95
N ASN A 39 18.17 1.24 -8.77
CA ASN A 39 18.56 0.69 -7.48
C ASN A 39 17.55 1.03 -6.39
N PHE A 40 16.86 0.03 -5.88
CA PHE A 40 15.97 0.10 -4.73
C PHE A 40 15.94 -1.22 -3.97
N MET A 41 15.44 -1.17 -2.74
CA MET A 41 15.30 -2.34 -1.87
C MET A 41 13.89 -2.89 -1.93
N VAL A 42 13.78 -4.22 -1.90
CA VAL A 42 12.52 -4.97 -1.81
C VAL A 42 12.49 -5.73 -0.49
N CYS A 43 11.44 -5.51 0.28
CA CYS A 43 11.16 -6.24 1.52
C CYS A 43 10.51 -7.57 1.22
N HIS A 44 10.92 -8.64 1.93
CA HIS A 44 10.26 -9.94 1.90
C HIS A 44 10.59 -10.77 3.15
N GLY A 45 9.99 -11.95 3.27
CA GLY A 45 10.23 -12.86 4.38
C GLY A 45 9.55 -12.44 5.67
N SER A 46 8.44 -11.74 5.58
CA SER A 46 7.62 -11.22 6.67
C SER A 46 8.25 -10.05 7.46
N SER A 47 7.51 -8.95 7.56
CA SER A 47 7.88 -7.75 8.33
C SER A 47 9.23 -7.15 7.92
N CYS A 48 9.56 -7.24 6.62
CA CYS A 48 10.80 -6.70 6.03
C CYS A 48 12.08 -7.27 6.67
N ARG A 49 12.05 -8.54 7.09
CA ARG A 49 13.24 -9.22 7.67
C ARG A 49 14.35 -9.42 6.65
N ILE A 50 14.00 -9.62 5.40
CA ILE A 50 14.93 -9.73 4.30
C ILE A 50 14.74 -8.51 3.42
N ARG A 51 15.85 -7.91 3.01
CA ARG A 51 15.90 -6.80 2.06
C ARG A 51 16.81 -7.19 0.91
N SER A 52 16.25 -7.28 -0.28
CA SER A 52 17.00 -7.58 -1.49
C SER A 52 17.16 -6.31 -2.33
N GLU A 53 18.39 -5.99 -2.67
CA GLU A 53 18.70 -4.90 -3.59
C GLU A 53 18.37 -5.33 -5.02
N THR A 54 17.70 -4.47 -5.76
CA THR A 54 17.28 -4.72 -7.14
C THR A 54 17.11 -3.40 -7.90
N GLY A 55 16.73 -3.47 -9.16
CA GLY A 55 16.41 -2.34 -10.00
C GLY A 55 15.73 -2.80 -11.29
N LEU A 56 15.21 -1.86 -12.06
CA LEU A 56 14.68 -2.10 -13.40
C LEU A 56 15.72 -1.67 -14.44
N THR A 57 15.77 -2.42 -15.54
CA THR A 57 16.46 -1.97 -16.74
C THR A 57 15.66 -0.85 -17.44
N ASP A 58 16.28 -0.13 -18.38
CA ASP A 58 15.59 0.90 -19.15
C ASP A 58 14.39 0.34 -19.92
N GLU A 59 14.49 -0.90 -20.42
CA GLU A 59 13.39 -1.57 -21.12
C GLU A 59 12.22 -1.90 -20.17
N GLU A 60 12.52 -2.42 -18.97
CA GLU A 60 11.51 -2.73 -17.96
C GLU A 60 10.84 -1.44 -17.46
N TRP A 61 11.62 -0.38 -17.25
CA TRP A 61 11.11 0.92 -16.85
C TRP A 61 10.20 1.53 -17.93
N SER A 62 10.60 1.46 -19.20
CA SER A 62 9.75 1.90 -20.31
C SER A 62 8.36 1.23 -20.29
N LYS A 63 8.26 -0.03 -19.87
CA LYS A 63 6.96 -0.71 -19.71
C LYS A 63 6.12 -0.16 -18.55
N ILE A 64 6.77 0.33 -17.50
CA ILE A 64 6.07 1.06 -16.44
C ILE A 64 5.54 2.39 -16.97
N GLU A 65 6.35 3.16 -17.72
CA GLU A 65 5.94 4.43 -18.32
C GLU A 65 4.79 4.24 -19.30
N GLU A 66 4.80 3.19 -20.14
CA GLU A 66 3.71 2.83 -21.05
C GLU A 66 2.37 2.59 -20.33
N ALA A 67 2.37 2.21 -19.03
CA ALA A 67 1.15 2.08 -18.26
C ALA A 67 0.44 3.41 -18.04
N PHE A 68 1.16 4.54 -18.16
CA PHE A 68 0.63 5.91 -18.02
C PHE A 68 0.40 6.61 -19.37
N ASP A 69 0.53 5.91 -20.48
CA ASP A 69 0.27 6.45 -21.83
C ASP A 69 -1.05 5.86 -22.40
N PRO A 70 -1.98 6.71 -22.89
CA PRO A 70 -1.99 8.18 -22.74
C PRO A 70 -2.19 8.61 -21.28
N PRO A 71 -1.73 9.84 -20.92
CA PRO A 71 -1.93 10.35 -19.56
C PRO A 71 -3.41 10.36 -19.14
N ALA A 72 -3.68 9.93 -17.92
CA ALA A 72 -5.04 9.83 -17.40
C ALA A 72 -5.81 11.15 -17.47
N ALA A 73 -7.06 11.10 -17.92
CA ALA A 73 -7.97 12.24 -17.96
C ALA A 73 -8.65 12.51 -16.60
N THR A 74 -8.64 11.57 -15.67
CA THR A 74 -9.27 11.67 -14.35
C THR A 74 -8.47 10.93 -13.29
N ALA A 75 -8.67 11.28 -12.03
CA ALA A 75 -8.06 10.56 -10.90
C ALA A 75 -8.47 9.07 -10.88
N GLU A 76 -9.68 8.73 -11.28
CA GLU A 76 -10.10 7.32 -11.39
C GLU A 76 -9.32 6.56 -12.47
N ALA A 77 -9.12 7.18 -13.64
CA ALA A 77 -8.34 6.58 -14.70
C ALA A 77 -6.87 6.39 -14.29
N GLU A 78 -6.28 7.36 -13.57
CA GLU A 78 -4.91 7.24 -13.07
C GLU A 78 -4.77 6.12 -12.04
N ARG A 79 -5.76 5.88 -11.16
CA ARG A 79 -5.71 4.73 -10.26
C ARG A 79 -5.65 3.38 -11.01
N LYS A 80 -6.29 3.27 -12.17
CA LYS A 80 -6.19 2.06 -13.02
C LYS A 80 -4.79 1.92 -13.62
N GLN A 81 -4.16 3.05 -14.01
CA GLN A 81 -2.77 3.08 -14.48
C GLN A 81 -1.79 2.71 -13.37
N ILE A 82 -1.97 3.29 -12.16
CA ILE A 82 -1.20 2.93 -10.96
C ILE A 82 -1.30 1.43 -10.68
N ALA A 83 -2.50 0.86 -10.64
CA ALA A 83 -2.67 -0.57 -10.37
C ALA A 83 -1.93 -1.44 -11.39
N ARG A 84 -1.99 -1.09 -12.68
CA ARG A 84 -1.25 -1.79 -13.73
C ARG A 84 0.26 -1.65 -13.54
N ALA A 85 0.75 -0.46 -13.25
CA ALA A 85 2.17 -0.19 -13.06
C ALA A 85 2.76 -0.97 -11.88
N ILE A 86 2.06 -1.03 -10.73
CA ILE A 86 2.48 -1.82 -9.57
C ILE A 86 2.57 -3.30 -9.92
N GLY A 87 1.57 -3.88 -10.59
CA GLY A 87 1.64 -5.28 -11.06
C GLY A 87 2.83 -5.54 -12.00
N LEU A 88 3.20 -4.57 -12.86
CA LEU A 88 4.39 -4.67 -13.70
C LEU A 88 5.69 -4.60 -12.88
N PHE A 89 5.78 -3.74 -11.85
CA PHE A 89 6.91 -3.74 -10.93
C PHE A 89 7.11 -5.12 -10.32
N GLU A 90 6.08 -5.70 -9.75
CA GLU A 90 6.15 -7.04 -9.13
C GLU A 90 6.53 -8.11 -10.16
N PHE A 91 6.00 -8.04 -11.38
CA PHE A 91 6.35 -8.95 -12.46
C PHE A 91 7.84 -8.95 -12.78
N TYR A 92 8.48 -7.76 -12.86
CA TYR A 92 9.90 -7.66 -13.17
C TYR A 92 10.80 -7.90 -11.96
N VAL A 93 10.35 -7.52 -10.78
CA VAL A 93 11.12 -7.59 -9.54
C VAL A 93 11.08 -8.99 -8.92
N GLY A 94 9.93 -9.66 -8.96
CA GLY A 94 9.73 -10.96 -8.33
C GLY A 94 10.78 -12.02 -8.70
N PRO A 95 11.14 -12.22 -9.98
CA PRO A 95 12.22 -13.12 -10.36
C PRO A 95 13.60 -12.74 -9.81
N LYS A 96 13.88 -11.44 -9.68
CA LYS A 96 15.18 -10.91 -9.24
C LYS A 96 15.38 -11.03 -7.72
N THR A 97 14.28 -11.02 -6.96
CA THR A 97 14.28 -11.05 -5.49
C THR A 97 13.77 -12.38 -4.92
N ASN A 98 13.52 -13.35 -5.80
CA ASN A 98 12.95 -14.68 -5.43
C ASN A 98 11.55 -14.59 -4.78
N THR A 99 10.78 -13.53 -5.10
CA THR A 99 9.40 -13.34 -4.59
C THR A 99 8.32 -13.67 -5.64
N LYS A 100 8.72 -14.16 -6.82
CA LYS A 100 7.81 -14.55 -7.91
C LYS A 100 6.71 -15.53 -7.48
N SER A 101 6.97 -16.36 -6.49
CA SER A 101 6.04 -17.37 -5.98
C SER A 101 5.16 -16.87 -4.83
N ASP A 102 5.14 -15.56 -4.56
CA ASP A 102 4.24 -15.02 -3.56
C ASP A 102 2.79 -15.29 -3.93
N ALA A 103 2.04 -15.87 -2.98
CA ALA A 103 0.68 -16.32 -3.21
C ALA A 103 -0.39 -15.27 -2.85
N GLY A 104 0.02 -14.17 -2.23
CA GLY A 104 -0.87 -13.19 -1.65
C GLY A 104 -1.57 -13.67 -0.36
N ARG A 105 -2.08 -12.72 0.42
CA ARG A 105 -2.78 -12.95 1.71
C ARG A 105 -1.93 -13.68 2.75
N ASN A 106 -0.60 -13.58 2.63
CA ASN A 106 0.32 -14.15 3.60
C ASN A 106 0.29 -13.37 4.91
N ARG A 107 0.33 -14.10 6.01
CA ARG A 107 0.33 -13.51 7.36
C ARG A 107 1.75 -13.38 7.87
N THR A 108 1.93 -12.50 8.86
CA THR A 108 3.25 -12.19 9.45
C THR A 108 3.92 -13.37 10.17
N ASP A 109 3.20 -14.46 10.42
CA ASP A 109 3.68 -15.68 11.07
C ASP A 109 4.28 -16.71 10.09
N VAL A 110 4.23 -16.45 8.79
CA VAL A 110 4.75 -17.36 7.76
C VAL A 110 6.23 -17.08 7.50
N ASP A 111 7.09 -17.92 8.02
CA ASP A 111 8.54 -17.83 7.83
C ASP A 111 8.98 -18.41 6.48
N GLN A 112 8.60 -17.73 5.40
CA GLN A 112 8.99 -18.11 4.04
C GLN A 112 9.66 -16.94 3.34
N ALA A 113 10.95 -17.09 3.07
CA ALA A 113 11.77 -16.05 2.44
C ALA A 113 11.25 -15.58 1.05
N THR A 114 10.37 -16.34 0.42
CA THR A 114 9.80 -16.06 -0.91
C THR A 114 8.43 -15.40 -0.85
N GLN A 115 7.87 -15.23 0.34
CA GLN A 115 6.53 -14.70 0.56
C GLN A 115 6.57 -13.28 1.13
N LEU A 116 5.53 -12.51 0.83
CA LEU A 116 5.36 -11.14 1.31
C LEU A 116 4.14 -11.07 2.24
N ASP A 117 4.33 -10.50 3.42
CA ASP A 117 3.21 -10.13 4.27
C ASP A 117 2.71 -8.70 3.95
N CYS A 118 1.68 -8.23 4.64
CA CYS A 118 1.12 -6.90 4.39
C CYS A 118 2.11 -5.76 4.67
N ILE A 119 3.14 -5.97 5.49
CA ILE A 119 4.19 -4.96 5.73
C ILE A 119 5.14 -4.93 4.55
N ASP A 120 5.60 -6.09 4.08
CA ASP A 120 6.46 -6.22 2.90
C ASP A 120 5.81 -5.55 1.69
N GLU A 121 4.53 -5.90 1.41
CA GLU A 121 3.75 -5.35 0.32
C GLU A 121 3.56 -3.83 0.43
N THR A 122 3.29 -3.33 1.63
CA THR A 122 3.12 -1.89 1.86
C THR A 122 4.40 -1.12 1.58
N VAL A 123 5.55 -1.60 2.07
CA VAL A 123 6.85 -0.94 1.86
C VAL A 123 7.24 -0.97 0.39
N ASN A 124 7.09 -2.12 -0.28
CA ASN A 124 7.42 -2.29 -1.68
C ASN A 124 6.53 -1.41 -2.56
N THR A 125 5.22 -1.49 -2.38
CA THR A 125 4.25 -0.66 -3.13
C THR A 125 4.49 0.83 -2.92
N THR A 126 4.79 1.27 -1.69
CA THR A 126 5.11 2.67 -1.40
C THR A 126 6.40 3.09 -2.12
N THR A 127 7.42 2.23 -2.15
CA THR A 127 8.67 2.49 -2.90
C THR A 127 8.39 2.64 -4.40
N TYR A 128 7.61 1.75 -5.00
CA TYR A 128 7.24 1.82 -6.42
C TYR A 128 6.45 3.09 -6.74
N LEU A 129 5.50 3.47 -5.87
CA LEU A 129 4.74 4.72 -6.02
C LEU A 129 5.66 5.95 -5.98
N HIS A 130 6.65 5.99 -5.10
CA HIS A 130 7.62 7.09 -5.07
C HIS A 130 8.48 7.15 -6.33
N LEU A 131 8.88 6.02 -6.91
CA LEU A 131 9.59 6.01 -8.20
C LEU A 131 8.72 6.56 -9.33
N ILE A 132 7.44 6.18 -9.39
CA ILE A 132 6.44 6.69 -10.34
C ILE A 132 6.24 8.21 -10.15
N GLU A 133 6.10 8.66 -8.90
CA GLU A 133 5.92 10.08 -8.56
C GLU A 133 7.15 10.92 -8.93
N ALA A 134 8.36 10.44 -8.60
CA ALA A 134 9.62 11.11 -8.92
C ALA A 134 9.85 11.24 -10.42
N ALA A 135 9.35 10.31 -11.24
CA ALA A 135 9.36 10.38 -12.68
C ALA A 135 8.29 11.32 -13.28
N GLY A 136 7.43 11.93 -12.44
CA GLY A 136 6.39 12.86 -12.88
C GLY A 136 5.21 12.19 -13.59
N LEU A 137 5.01 10.88 -13.38
CA LEU A 137 3.95 10.12 -14.04
C LEU A 137 2.57 10.29 -13.36
N LEU A 138 2.54 10.74 -12.10
CA LEU A 138 1.29 11.05 -11.38
C LEU A 138 0.85 12.49 -11.67
N ARG A 139 -0.36 12.63 -12.19
CA ARG A 139 -0.99 13.93 -12.50
C ARG A 139 -2.09 14.32 -11.52
N TRP A 140 -2.79 13.34 -11.00
CA TRP A 140 -3.96 13.51 -10.14
C TRP A 140 -3.69 13.12 -8.69
N HIS A 141 -2.68 12.29 -8.46
CA HIS A 141 -2.33 11.81 -7.13
C HIS A 141 -0.92 12.24 -6.73
N ARG A 142 -0.68 12.21 -5.45
CA ARG A 142 0.64 12.19 -4.82
C ARG A 142 0.73 11.00 -3.89
N VAL A 143 1.93 10.56 -3.56
CA VAL A 143 2.12 9.49 -2.58
C VAL A 143 1.79 10.00 -1.17
N GLY A 144 1.04 9.22 -0.41
CA GLY A 144 0.72 9.45 0.99
C GLY A 144 1.54 8.57 1.92
N SER A 145 1.45 8.84 3.22
CA SER A 145 2.01 7.93 4.22
C SER A 145 1.26 6.60 4.20
N PRO A 146 1.95 5.45 4.39
CA PRO A 146 1.29 4.17 4.60
C PRO A 146 0.21 4.24 5.67
N ALA A 147 -0.84 3.45 5.50
CA ALA A 147 -1.93 3.36 6.44
C ALA A 147 -1.97 1.99 7.11
N HIS A 148 -2.53 1.97 8.31
CA HIS A 148 -2.70 0.78 9.13
C HIS A 148 -4.16 0.62 9.55
N ARG A 149 -4.63 -0.63 9.67
CA ARG A 149 -5.89 -0.99 10.32
C ARG A 149 -5.71 -2.21 11.20
N THR A 150 -6.51 -2.30 12.25
CA THR A 150 -6.61 -3.48 13.09
C THR A 150 -7.83 -4.29 12.66
N GLU A 151 -7.65 -5.57 12.37
CA GLU A 151 -8.72 -6.52 12.08
C GLU A 151 -8.97 -7.40 13.30
N GLY A 152 -10.14 -7.25 13.94
CA GLY A 152 -10.44 -7.96 15.18
C GLY A 152 -9.59 -7.49 16.36
N LEU A 153 -9.14 -8.41 17.22
CA LEU A 153 -8.40 -8.10 18.45
C LEU A 153 -6.87 -8.11 18.29
N ILE A 154 -6.35 -8.81 17.28
CA ILE A 154 -4.91 -9.08 17.15
C ILE A 154 -4.42 -9.14 15.70
N ASP A 155 -5.28 -8.90 14.74
CA ASP A 155 -4.89 -8.94 13.33
C ASP A 155 -4.58 -7.53 12.82
N PHE A 156 -3.43 -7.38 12.17
CA PHE A 156 -2.92 -6.10 11.70
C PHE A 156 -2.81 -6.14 10.18
N HIS A 157 -3.21 -5.07 9.52
CA HIS A 157 -3.07 -4.94 8.08
C HIS A 157 -2.55 -3.55 7.71
N ASN A 158 -1.62 -3.49 6.78
CA ASN A 158 -1.00 -2.27 6.29
C ASN A 158 -1.29 -2.12 4.79
N THR A 159 -1.23 -0.90 4.28
CA THR A 159 -1.38 -0.58 2.86
C THR A 159 -0.62 0.68 2.49
N ALA A 160 -0.16 0.77 1.25
CA ALA A 160 0.31 2.01 0.66
C ALA A 160 -0.89 2.96 0.40
N VAL A 161 -0.62 4.24 0.26
CA VAL A 161 -1.66 5.27 0.10
C VAL A 161 -1.30 6.23 -1.03
N VAL A 162 -2.29 6.58 -1.84
CA VAL A 162 -2.23 7.74 -2.73
C VAL A 162 -3.31 8.75 -2.35
N VAL A 163 -3.00 10.02 -2.56
CA VAL A 163 -3.85 11.17 -2.19
C VAL A 163 -4.20 11.95 -3.43
N VAL A 164 -5.48 12.18 -3.70
CA VAL A 164 -5.94 13.03 -4.79
C VAL A 164 -5.52 14.48 -4.50
N GLN A 165 -4.80 15.10 -5.44
CA GLN A 165 -4.21 16.42 -5.21
C GLN A 165 -5.25 17.54 -5.08
N SER A 166 -6.39 17.41 -5.77
CA SER A 166 -7.41 18.47 -5.83
C SER A 166 -8.26 18.59 -4.58
N ASP A 167 -8.51 17.49 -3.86
CA ASP A 167 -9.46 17.44 -2.73
C ASP A 167 -8.92 16.72 -1.48
N GLY A 168 -7.70 16.15 -1.57
CA GLY A 168 -7.08 15.46 -0.44
C GLY A 168 -7.66 14.08 -0.15
N THR A 169 -8.58 13.56 -0.98
CA THR A 169 -9.15 12.22 -0.79
C THR A 169 -8.07 11.16 -0.84
N MET A 170 -8.05 10.27 0.15
CA MET A 170 -7.05 9.21 0.28
C MET A 170 -7.57 7.87 -0.22
N TRP A 171 -6.70 7.11 -0.88
CA TRP A 171 -6.99 5.80 -1.44
C TRP A 171 -5.92 4.80 -1.01
N ALA A 172 -6.36 3.67 -0.46
CA ALA A 172 -5.49 2.53 -0.19
C ALA A 172 -5.07 1.88 -1.51
N VAL A 173 -3.80 1.52 -1.63
CA VAL A 173 -3.21 0.76 -2.74
C VAL A 173 -2.65 -0.52 -2.15
N ASP A 174 -3.44 -1.58 -2.18
CA ASP A 174 -3.20 -2.78 -1.39
C ASP A 174 -2.89 -3.97 -2.28
N SER A 175 -1.63 -4.36 -2.36
CA SER A 175 -1.11 -5.49 -3.15
C SER A 175 -1.29 -6.83 -2.44
N TRP A 176 -1.41 -6.84 -1.12
CA TRP A 176 -1.43 -8.07 -0.31
C TRP A 176 -2.53 -9.07 -0.69
N PHE A 177 -3.62 -8.61 -1.28
CA PHE A 177 -4.76 -9.49 -1.61
C PHE A 177 -4.53 -10.46 -2.76
N GLY A 178 -3.61 -10.17 -3.67
CA GLY A 178 -3.31 -10.95 -4.86
C GLY A 178 -1.95 -11.63 -4.82
N PRO A 179 -1.73 -12.66 -5.64
CA PRO A 179 -0.38 -13.20 -5.85
C PRO A 179 0.51 -12.19 -6.58
N ASN A 180 1.83 -12.41 -6.51
CA ASN A 180 2.84 -11.59 -7.19
C ASN A 180 2.42 -11.22 -8.62
N ALA A 181 2.68 -10.00 -9.03
CA ALA A 181 2.32 -9.41 -10.32
C ALA A 181 0.81 -9.18 -10.54
N SER A 182 -0.02 -9.40 -9.55
CA SER A 182 -1.43 -9.00 -9.61
C SER A 182 -1.56 -7.50 -9.40
N PRO A 183 -2.40 -6.81 -10.19
CA PRO A 183 -2.72 -5.42 -9.90
C PRO A 183 -3.28 -5.27 -8.48
N PRO A 184 -2.78 -4.31 -7.66
CA PRO A 184 -3.33 -4.06 -6.34
C PRO A 184 -4.80 -3.65 -6.40
N VAL A 185 -5.54 -3.88 -5.33
CA VAL A 185 -6.85 -3.25 -5.15
C VAL A 185 -6.64 -1.80 -4.74
N ILE A 186 -7.40 -0.88 -5.37
CA ILE A 186 -7.37 0.54 -5.00
C ILE A 186 -8.78 0.97 -4.61
N VAL A 187 -8.95 1.31 -3.32
CA VAL A 187 -10.26 1.64 -2.73
C VAL A 187 -10.15 2.85 -1.82
N PRO A 188 -11.25 3.58 -1.56
CA PRO A 188 -11.23 4.67 -0.60
C PRO A 188 -10.65 4.22 0.74
N LEU A 189 -9.73 5.00 1.30
CA LEU A 189 -9.01 4.63 2.52
C LEU A 189 -9.96 4.41 3.71
N ASP A 190 -11.05 5.19 3.80
CA ASP A 190 -12.04 5.01 4.86
C ASP A 190 -12.79 3.68 4.75
N ALA A 191 -13.14 3.27 3.52
CA ALA A 191 -13.75 1.96 3.28
C ALA A 191 -12.75 0.83 3.63
N TRP A 192 -11.48 0.99 3.25
CA TRP A 192 -10.43 0.05 3.60
C TRP A 192 -10.25 -0.05 5.12
N ARG A 193 -10.18 1.09 5.84
CA ARG A 193 -10.10 1.14 7.30
C ARG A 193 -11.31 0.53 8.00
N ALA A 194 -12.49 0.61 7.37
CA ALA A 194 -13.71 -0.04 7.85
C ALA A 194 -13.76 -1.57 7.59
N GLY A 195 -12.65 -2.17 7.13
CA GLY A 195 -12.55 -3.62 6.93
C GLY A 195 -13.07 -4.09 5.56
N TRP A 196 -13.07 -3.23 4.55
CA TRP A 196 -13.40 -3.66 3.19
C TRP A 196 -12.43 -4.77 2.72
N GLN A 197 -12.97 -5.70 1.94
CA GLN A 197 -12.22 -6.80 1.33
C GLN A 197 -12.71 -7.05 -0.10
N PRO A 198 -11.84 -7.59 -0.99
CA PRO A 198 -12.23 -7.96 -2.34
C PRO A 198 -13.48 -8.85 -2.38
N GLY A 199 -14.36 -8.55 -3.31
CA GLY A 199 -15.66 -9.22 -3.45
C GLY A 199 -16.81 -8.57 -2.68
N ARG A 200 -16.53 -7.56 -1.85
CA ARG A 200 -17.57 -6.73 -1.21
C ARG A 200 -17.77 -5.43 -1.99
N SER A 201 -19.01 -4.95 -2.05
CA SER A 201 -19.29 -3.61 -2.56
C SER A 201 -18.56 -2.56 -1.71
N ILE A 202 -18.03 -1.54 -2.37
CA ILE A 202 -17.45 -0.39 -1.65
C ILE A 202 -18.64 0.34 -1.00
N PRO A 203 -18.64 0.54 0.34
CA PRO A 203 -19.68 1.32 0.99
C PRO A 203 -19.71 2.72 0.35
N THR A 204 -20.90 3.18 -0.03
CA THR A 204 -21.09 4.57 -0.45
C THR A 204 -20.87 5.42 0.80
N VAL A 205 -19.71 6.08 0.89
CA VAL A 205 -19.49 7.09 1.92
C VAL A 205 -20.45 8.22 1.57
N ALA A 206 -21.48 8.40 2.41
CA ALA A 206 -22.32 9.59 2.28
C ALA A 206 -21.39 10.79 2.38
N SER A 207 -21.34 11.60 1.31
CA SER A 207 -20.60 12.88 1.35
C SER A 207 -21.09 13.62 2.59
N ALA A 208 -20.19 13.83 3.56
CA ALA A 208 -20.46 14.78 4.62
C ALA A 208 -20.73 16.11 3.88
N GLY A 209 -21.98 16.51 3.87
CA GLY A 209 -22.39 17.80 3.32
C GLY A 209 -21.65 18.94 4.03
N PRO A 210 -21.57 20.08 3.39
CA PRO A 210 -20.84 21.25 3.87
C PRO A 210 -21.34 21.74 5.21
#